data_d9f3d9d992d1e2a6077905e9b98e3361
#
_entry.id   d9f3d9d992d1e2a6077905e9b98e3361
#
_cell.length_a   1.000
_cell.length_b   1.000
_cell.length_c   1.000
_cell.angle_alpha   90.00
_cell.angle_beta   90.00
_cell.angle_gamma   90.00
#
_symmetry.space_group_name_H-M   'P 1'
#
loop_
_entity.id
_entity.type
_entity.pdbx_description
1 polymer ?
#
loop_
_entity_poly.entity_id
_entity_poly.type
_entity_poly.pdbx_seq_one_letter_code
_entity_poly.pdbx_strand_id
1 'polypeptide(L)'
;MEVAAHEFLMALLETPSPSGYEQTVQEVVREYAGRVADEVTTDVHGNVIACRNSAAPLRLMIAGHCDQIGMVVIHIDDNGFLYTQMIGGWDPQQLIGQRMTVWTREGPVHAVIARKSIHLLNEQERKQVAKLEELWLDIGAKDKADAARVVTIGDPVTLELGYREMRNNLANSPGMDDKVGLWVAFEALRRAADKPFKCALYAV
;
A
#
# COMPACT_ATOMS: atom_id res chain seq x y z
N MET A 1 5.55 -4.80 -22.15
CA MET A 1 5.33 -3.49 -21.50
C MET A 1 6.56 -2.63 -21.79
N GLU A 2 6.38 -1.32 -21.98
CA GLU A 2 7.52 -0.39 -22.12
C GLU A 2 8.27 -0.28 -20.79
N VAL A 3 9.59 -0.07 -20.83
CA VAL A 3 10.44 -0.07 -19.63
C VAL A 3 9.97 0.97 -18.60
N ALA A 4 9.79 2.23 -19.03
CA ALA A 4 9.36 3.30 -18.12
C ALA A 4 7.98 3.04 -17.49
N ALA A 5 7.04 2.44 -18.24
CA ALA A 5 5.73 2.06 -17.73
C ALA A 5 5.82 0.95 -16.70
N HIS A 6 6.73 -0.01 -16.90
CA HIS A 6 6.98 -1.08 -15.95
C HIS A 6 7.64 -0.57 -14.66
N GLU A 7 8.66 0.27 -14.81
CA GLU A 7 9.34 0.90 -13.67
C GLU A 7 8.36 1.71 -12.78
N PHE A 8 7.44 2.45 -13.40
CA PHE A 8 6.40 3.17 -12.66
C PHE A 8 5.47 2.22 -11.90
N LEU A 9 5.00 1.14 -12.54
CA LEU A 9 4.18 0.13 -11.86
C LEU A 9 4.92 -0.49 -10.67
N MET A 10 6.19 -0.85 -10.85
CA MET A 10 7.01 -1.41 -9.78
C MET A 10 7.17 -0.42 -8.63
N ALA A 11 7.47 0.85 -8.92
CA ALA A 11 7.58 1.89 -7.90
C ALA A 11 6.29 2.07 -7.09
N LEU A 12 5.12 2.02 -7.74
CA LEU A 12 3.82 2.06 -7.05
C LEU A 12 3.63 0.86 -6.13
N LEU A 13 3.91 -0.36 -6.61
CA LEU A 13 3.66 -1.60 -5.88
C LEU A 13 4.65 -1.84 -4.73
N GLU A 14 5.86 -1.29 -4.82
CA GLU A 14 6.90 -1.37 -3.79
C GLU A 14 6.80 -0.25 -2.74
N THR A 15 5.98 0.78 -2.99
CA THR A 15 5.78 1.89 -2.05
C THR A 15 4.58 1.62 -1.15
N PRO A 16 4.75 1.68 0.19
CA PRO A 16 3.65 1.48 1.13
C PRO A 16 2.63 2.62 1.07
N SER A 17 1.36 2.27 1.19
CA SER A 17 0.27 3.26 1.18
C SER A 17 -1.00 2.78 1.88
N PRO A 18 -0.97 2.28 3.12
CA PRO A 18 -2.22 2.07 3.85
C PRO A 18 -3.04 3.36 3.89
N SER A 19 -4.37 3.26 3.81
CA SER A 19 -5.25 4.45 3.81
C SER A 19 -4.94 5.36 5.00
N GLY A 20 -4.68 6.64 4.73
CA GLY A 20 -4.17 7.64 5.66
C GLY A 20 -2.63 7.80 5.69
N TYR A 21 -1.89 6.99 4.94
CA TYR A 21 -0.42 7.00 4.85
C TYR A 21 0.07 7.02 3.40
N GLU A 22 -0.65 7.74 2.53
CA GLU A 22 -0.42 7.73 1.08
C GLU A 22 0.68 8.70 0.62
N GLN A 23 1.26 9.52 1.51
CA GLN A 23 2.20 10.59 1.15
C GLN A 23 3.35 10.10 0.28
N THR A 24 3.93 8.95 0.64
CA THR A 24 5.09 8.39 -0.08
C THR A 24 4.73 7.93 -1.49
N VAL A 25 3.60 7.23 -1.67
CA VAL A 25 3.17 6.81 -3.00
C VAL A 25 2.71 7.99 -3.86
N GLN A 26 2.11 9.01 -3.23
CA GLN A 26 1.77 10.25 -3.93
C GLN A 26 3.00 11.02 -4.44
N GLU A 27 4.14 10.93 -3.75
CA GLU A 27 5.41 11.48 -4.26
C GLU A 27 5.85 10.74 -5.52
N VAL A 28 5.76 9.41 -5.55
CA VAL A 28 6.04 8.60 -6.75
C VAL A 28 5.13 9.01 -7.92
N VAL A 29 3.83 9.21 -7.64
CA VAL A 29 2.86 9.65 -8.65
C VAL A 29 3.19 11.05 -9.16
N ARG A 30 3.49 12.02 -8.28
CA ARG A 30 3.85 13.39 -8.67
C ARG A 30 5.11 13.43 -9.53
N GLU A 31 6.12 12.65 -9.16
CA GLU A 31 7.36 12.57 -9.94
C GLU A 31 7.13 12.02 -11.34
N TYR A 32 6.33 10.96 -11.46
CA TYR A 32 5.98 10.41 -12.76
C TYR A 32 5.12 11.38 -13.57
N ALA A 33 4.08 11.95 -12.96
CA ALA A 33 3.16 12.90 -13.58
C ALA A 33 3.88 14.14 -14.13
N GLY A 34 4.86 14.66 -13.40
CA GLY A 34 5.65 15.83 -13.80
C GLY A 34 6.46 15.65 -15.10
N ARG A 35 6.67 14.40 -15.51
CA ARG A 35 7.36 14.08 -16.78
C ARG A 35 6.40 13.99 -17.98
N VAL A 36 5.11 13.84 -17.72
CA VAL A 36 4.13 13.47 -18.76
C VAL A 36 2.93 14.43 -18.85
N ALA A 37 2.69 15.26 -17.86
CA ALA A 37 1.59 16.23 -17.81
C ALA A 37 2.06 17.65 -18.10
N ASP A 38 1.14 18.52 -18.52
CA ASP A 38 1.37 19.96 -18.67
C ASP A 38 1.25 20.66 -17.30
N GLU A 39 0.40 20.12 -16.42
CA GLU A 39 0.12 20.65 -15.09
C GLU A 39 -0.08 19.51 -14.10
N VAL A 40 0.49 19.61 -12.89
CA VAL A 40 0.29 18.69 -11.78
C VAL A 40 -0.05 19.49 -10.54
N THR A 41 -1.17 19.16 -9.91
CA THR A 41 -1.63 19.77 -8.66
C THR A 41 -1.95 18.70 -7.61
N THR A 42 -2.00 19.10 -6.37
CA THR A 42 -2.46 18.23 -5.27
C THR A 42 -3.53 18.99 -4.50
N ASP A 43 -4.67 18.38 -4.29
CA ASP A 43 -5.78 18.98 -3.56
C ASP A 43 -5.62 18.82 -2.02
N VAL A 44 -6.57 19.33 -1.27
CA VAL A 44 -6.56 19.30 0.20
C VAL A 44 -6.73 17.89 0.80
N HIS A 45 -7.23 16.92 0.01
CA HIS A 45 -7.34 15.53 0.42
C HIS A 45 -6.10 14.70 0.04
N GLY A 46 -5.16 15.33 -0.69
CA GLY A 46 -3.94 14.67 -1.15
C GLY A 46 -4.05 14.05 -2.54
N ASN A 47 -5.19 14.18 -3.25
CA ASN A 47 -5.31 13.66 -4.61
C ASN A 47 -4.31 14.35 -5.53
N VAL A 48 -3.52 13.56 -6.24
CA VAL A 48 -2.61 14.07 -7.28
C VAL A 48 -3.37 14.14 -8.60
N ILE A 49 -3.50 15.35 -9.13
CA ILE A 49 -4.25 15.64 -10.34
C ILE A 49 -3.27 16.08 -11.42
N ALA A 50 -3.11 15.28 -12.45
CA ALA A 50 -2.29 15.58 -13.61
C ALA A 50 -3.19 15.93 -14.80
N CYS A 51 -2.88 17.01 -15.52
CA CYS A 51 -3.67 17.48 -16.64
C CYS A 51 -2.82 17.70 -17.88
N ARG A 52 -3.39 17.38 -19.04
CA ARG A 52 -2.90 17.81 -20.35
C ARG A 52 -3.99 18.55 -21.13
N ASN A 53 -3.55 19.58 -21.87
CA ASN A 53 -4.43 20.41 -22.71
C ASN A 53 -5.59 21.06 -21.91
N SER A 54 -5.27 21.64 -20.75
CA SER A 54 -6.24 22.19 -19.78
C SER A 54 -7.19 23.27 -20.38
N ALA A 55 -6.78 23.93 -21.46
CA ALA A 55 -7.58 24.94 -22.15
C ALA A 55 -8.71 24.36 -23.03
N ALA A 56 -8.74 23.04 -23.28
CA ALA A 56 -9.77 22.44 -24.13
C ALA A 56 -11.14 22.45 -23.42
N PRO A 57 -12.25 22.71 -24.17
CA PRO A 57 -13.58 22.83 -23.57
C PRO A 57 -14.15 21.51 -23.06
N LEU A 58 -13.83 20.40 -23.71
CA LEU A 58 -14.24 19.07 -23.30
C LEU A 58 -13.23 18.55 -22.25
N ARG A 59 -13.71 18.06 -21.13
CA ARG A 59 -12.89 17.50 -20.05
C ARG A 59 -13.15 16.00 -19.92
N LEU A 60 -12.09 15.22 -19.88
CA LEU A 60 -12.13 13.77 -19.63
C LEU A 60 -11.23 13.47 -18.43
N MET A 61 -11.75 12.77 -17.41
CA MET A 61 -10.99 12.35 -16.25
C MET A 61 -10.97 10.83 -16.15
N ILE A 62 -9.79 10.28 -15.89
CA ILE A 62 -9.57 8.88 -15.54
C ILE A 62 -8.99 8.88 -14.13
N ALA A 63 -9.60 8.13 -13.23
CA ALA A 63 -9.20 8.07 -11.84
C ALA A 63 -8.93 6.64 -11.39
N GLY A 64 -7.96 6.47 -10.50
CA GLY A 64 -7.67 5.25 -9.78
C GLY A 64 -7.17 5.60 -8.38
N HIS A 65 -7.31 4.71 -7.38
CA HIS A 65 -6.82 5.01 -6.04
C HIS A 65 -5.44 4.41 -5.77
N CYS A 66 -4.65 5.13 -4.95
CA CYS A 66 -3.28 4.74 -4.61
C CYS A 66 -3.16 4.04 -3.27
N ASP A 67 -4.20 4.11 -2.42
CA ASP A 67 -4.18 3.48 -1.13
C ASP A 67 -4.40 1.96 -1.22
N GLN A 68 -4.00 1.27 -0.17
CA GLN A 68 -4.14 -0.17 -0.02
C GLN A 68 -4.61 -0.50 1.40
N ILE A 69 -5.16 -1.69 1.58
CA ILE A 69 -5.43 -2.21 2.91
C ILE A 69 -4.13 -2.41 3.67
N GLY A 70 -4.18 -2.23 4.98
CA GLY A 70 -3.03 -2.36 5.87
C GLY A 70 -3.46 -2.47 7.32
N MET A 71 -2.57 -2.11 8.20
CA MET A 71 -2.82 -2.05 9.65
C MET A 71 -2.06 -0.86 10.23
N VAL A 72 -2.42 -0.50 11.46
CA VAL A 72 -1.70 0.49 12.27
C VAL A 72 -1.39 -0.11 13.63
N VAL A 73 -0.19 0.12 14.14
CA VAL A 73 0.22 -0.31 15.50
C VAL A 73 -0.55 0.48 16.53
N ILE A 74 -1.27 -0.20 17.44
CA ILE A 74 -2.07 0.43 18.49
C ILE A 74 -1.57 0.13 19.90
N HIS A 75 -0.77 -0.93 20.08
CA HIS A 75 -0.26 -1.32 21.39
C HIS A 75 1.03 -2.15 21.26
N ILE A 76 1.91 -2.04 22.25
CA ILE A 76 3.10 -2.88 22.44
C ILE A 76 2.99 -3.49 23.82
N ASP A 77 2.98 -4.82 23.92
CA ASP A 77 2.88 -5.51 25.19
C ASP A 77 4.26 -5.63 25.92
N ASP A 78 4.25 -6.15 27.12
CA ASP A 78 5.47 -6.26 27.94
C ASP A 78 6.50 -7.25 27.37
N ASN A 79 6.07 -8.17 26.48
CA ASN A 79 6.96 -9.11 25.78
C ASN A 79 7.52 -8.52 24.47
N GLY A 80 7.11 -7.31 24.08
CA GLY A 80 7.52 -6.65 22.85
C GLY A 80 6.70 -7.03 21.61
N PHE A 81 5.58 -7.74 21.76
CA PHE A 81 4.67 -8.01 20.67
C PHE A 81 3.81 -6.80 20.35
N LEU A 82 3.58 -6.58 19.04
CA LEU A 82 2.78 -5.46 18.56
C LEU A 82 1.35 -5.92 18.26
N TYR A 83 0.38 -5.16 18.74
CA TYR A 83 -1.03 -5.33 18.39
C TYR A 83 -1.45 -4.23 17.45
N THR A 84 -2.32 -4.57 16.49
CA THR A 84 -2.68 -3.68 15.40
C THR A 84 -4.18 -3.52 15.26
N GLN A 85 -4.58 -2.38 14.68
CA GLN A 85 -5.91 -2.15 14.14
C GLN A 85 -5.87 -2.30 12.63
N MET A 86 -6.89 -2.93 12.05
CA MET A 86 -7.02 -3.05 10.59
C MET A 86 -7.35 -1.69 9.96
N ILE A 87 -6.74 -1.45 8.80
CA ILE A 87 -7.08 -0.41 7.83
C ILE A 87 -7.65 -1.14 6.62
N GLY A 88 -8.93 -0.94 6.33
CA GLY A 88 -9.65 -1.70 5.31
C GLY A 88 -10.13 -3.08 5.78
N GLY A 89 -10.64 -3.87 4.85
CA GLY A 89 -11.24 -5.18 5.14
C GLY A 89 -10.21 -6.31 5.04
N TRP A 90 -9.99 -7.02 6.16
CA TRP A 90 -9.13 -8.19 6.23
C TRP A 90 -9.89 -9.43 6.67
N ASP A 91 -9.53 -10.58 6.11
CA ASP A 91 -9.87 -11.87 6.70
C ASP A 91 -8.73 -12.29 7.65
N PRO A 92 -8.96 -12.33 8.98
CA PRO A 92 -7.93 -12.70 9.94
C PRO A 92 -7.33 -14.10 9.70
N GLN A 93 -8.04 -14.99 9.03
CA GLN A 93 -7.55 -16.33 8.71
C GLN A 93 -6.39 -16.30 7.71
N GLN A 94 -6.34 -15.31 6.83
CA GLN A 94 -5.27 -15.14 5.85
C GLN A 94 -4.01 -14.53 6.45
N LEU A 95 -4.09 -13.94 7.64
CA LEU A 95 -3.00 -13.19 8.25
C LEU A 95 -1.99 -14.08 8.98
N ILE A 96 -2.40 -15.22 9.51
CA ILE A 96 -1.57 -16.05 10.38
C ILE A 96 -0.36 -16.58 9.60
N GLY A 97 0.84 -16.25 10.09
CA GLY A 97 2.10 -16.63 9.46
C GLY A 97 2.55 -15.74 8.30
N GLN A 98 1.79 -14.68 7.98
CA GLN A 98 2.20 -13.72 6.95
C GLN A 98 3.38 -12.88 7.43
N ARG A 99 4.29 -12.60 6.49
CA ARG A 99 5.36 -11.63 6.68
C ARG A 99 4.80 -10.23 6.45
N MET A 100 5.12 -9.35 7.38
CA MET A 100 4.65 -7.98 7.41
C MET A 100 5.84 -7.03 7.48
N THR A 101 5.59 -5.79 7.12
CA THR A 101 6.54 -4.69 7.30
C THR A 101 5.88 -3.57 8.08
N VAL A 102 6.47 -3.21 9.21
CA VAL A 102 6.12 -1.99 9.97
C VAL A 102 6.95 -0.85 9.40
N TRP A 103 6.30 0.21 8.96
CA TRP A 103 6.94 1.36 8.33
C TRP A 103 7.19 2.44 9.38
N THR A 104 8.40 2.50 9.89
CA THR A 104 8.80 3.44 10.94
C THR A 104 9.54 4.64 10.37
N ARG A 105 9.77 5.66 11.20
CA ARG A 105 10.56 6.85 10.80
C ARG A 105 11.99 6.52 10.41
N GLU A 106 12.56 5.47 10.98
CA GLU A 106 13.94 5.05 10.74
C GLU A 106 14.05 4.04 9.60
N GLY A 107 12.93 3.60 9.05
CA GLY A 107 12.86 2.66 7.94
C GLY A 107 11.98 1.44 8.25
N PRO A 108 11.95 0.46 7.34
CA PRO A 108 11.10 -0.72 7.48
C PRO A 108 11.63 -1.68 8.57
N VAL A 109 10.71 -2.17 9.40
CA VAL A 109 10.97 -3.23 10.39
C VAL A 109 10.18 -4.48 9.98
N HIS A 110 10.87 -5.60 9.77
CA HIS A 110 10.23 -6.85 9.40
C HIS A 110 9.53 -7.49 10.59
N ALA A 111 8.36 -8.05 10.34
CA ALA A 111 7.52 -8.70 11.33
C ALA A 111 6.87 -9.97 10.77
N VAL A 112 6.40 -10.82 11.66
CA VAL A 112 5.56 -11.98 11.33
C VAL A 112 4.30 -11.93 12.17
N ILE A 113 3.13 -12.18 11.57
CA ILE A 113 1.90 -12.34 12.32
C ILE A 113 1.87 -13.72 12.97
N ALA A 114 1.72 -13.74 14.27
CA ALA A 114 1.63 -14.93 15.08
C ALA A 114 0.33 -14.99 15.88
N ARG A 115 0.01 -16.18 16.36
CA ARG A 115 -1.07 -16.45 17.32
C ARG A 115 -0.62 -17.57 18.28
N LYS A 116 -1.43 -17.82 19.29
CA LYS A 116 -1.28 -18.99 20.16
C LYS A 116 -1.10 -20.27 19.35
N SER A 117 -0.05 -21.02 19.62
CA SER A 117 0.30 -22.23 18.87
C SER A 117 -0.82 -23.28 18.89
N ILE A 118 -0.99 -24.00 17.78
CA ILE A 118 -2.10 -24.94 17.57
C ILE A 118 -2.20 -26.01 18.67
N HIS A 119 -1.09 -26.49 19.20
CA HIS A 119 -1.05 -27.51 20.27
C HIS A 119 -1.40 -26.94 21.65
N LEU A 120 -1.41 -25.63 21.84
CA LEU A 120 -1.86 -24.95 23.03
C LEU A 120 -3.35 -24.55 22.97
N LEU A 121 -3.95 -24.60 21.77
CA LEU A 121 -5.37 -24.33 21.61
C LEU A 121 -6.22 -25.49 22.13
N ASN A 122 -7.28 -25.18 22.88
CA ASN A 122 -8.29 -26.16 23.23
C ASN A 122 -9.17 -26.52 22.01
N GLU A 123 -10.07 -27.51 22.18
CA GLU A 123 -10.88 -28.02 21.08
C GLU A 123 -11.88 -27.00 20.52
N GLN A 124 -12.36 -26.08 21.36
CA GLN A 124 -13.27 -25.00 20.95
C GLN A 124 -12.52 -23.92 20.18
N GLU A 125 -11.35 -23.47 20.69
CA GLU A 125 -10.49 -22.48 20.03
C GLU A 125 -10.03 -22.93 18.64
N ARG A 126 -9.82 -24.25 18.45
CA ARG A 126 -9.43 -24.82 17.13
C ARG A 126 -10.54 -24.75 16.09
N LYS A 127 -11.80 -24.71 16.52
CA LYS A 127 -12.99 -24.66 15.63
C LYS A 127 -13.44 -23.24 15.32
N GLN A 128 -12.84 -22.23 15.95
CA GLN A 128 -13.21 -20.82 15.78
C GLN A 128 -12.22 -20.12 14.84
N VAL A 129 -12.73 -19.17 14.07
CA VAL A 129 -11.93 -18.21 13.33
C VAL A 129 -11.19 -17.33 14.33
N ALA A 130 -9.88 -17.17 14.14
CA ALA A 130 -9.09 -16.29 14.98
C ALA A 130 -9.58 -14.84 14.83
N LYS A 131 -9.72 -14.16 15.96
CA LYS A 131 -10.02 -12.72 15.98
C LYS A 131 -8.72 -11.92 15.87
N LEU A 132 -8.82 -10.67 15.43
CA LEU A 132 -7.65 -9.80 15.31
C LEU A 132 -6.93 -9.62 16.65
N GLU A 133 -7.69 -9.49 17.73
CA GLU A 133 -7.16 -9.32 19.10
C GLU A 133 -6.37 -10.54 19.61
N GLU A 134 -6.51 -11.69 18.95
CA GLU A 134 -5.76 -12.92 19.24
C GLU A 134 -4.47 -13.04 18.42
N LEU A 135 -4.23 -12.08 17.53
CA LEU A 135 -3.06 -12.00 16.66
C LEU A 135 -2.12 -10.90 17.14
N TRP A 136 -0.85 -11.13 16.98
CA TRP A 136 0.19 -10.11 17.24
C TRP A 136 1.25 -10.18 16.16
N LEU A 137 1.98 -9.07 15.99
CA LEU A 137 3.18 -9.06 15.18
C LEU A 137 4.41 -9.28 16.09
N ASP A 138 5.23 -10.19 15.67
CA ASP A 138 6.53 -10.46 16.27
C ASP A 138 7.62 -9.83 15.38
N ILE A 139 8.37 -8.89 15.95
CA ILE A 139 9.51 -8.21 15.32
C ILE A 139 10.85 -8.73 15.87
N GLY A 140 10.84 -9.77 16.72
CA GLY A 140 12.02 -10.29 17.39
C GLY A 140 12.51 -9.45 18.57
N ALA A 141 11.67 -8.57 19.11
CA ALA A 141 12.01 -7.77 20.30
C ALA A 141 12.10 -8.64 21.55
N LYS A 142 12.97 -8.25 22.49
CA LYS A 142 13.16 -8.96 23.77
C LYS A 142 12.10 -8.60 24.80
N ASP A 143 11.62 -7.38 24.75
CA ASP A 143 10.65 -6.79 25.67
C ASP A 143 10.05 -5.51 25.05
N LYS A 144 9.11 -4.90 25.78
CA LYS A 144 8.47 -3.65 25.39
C LYS A 144 9.45 -2.51 25.13
N ALA A 145 10.49 -2.38 25.97
CA ALA A 145 11.46 -1.30 25.84
C ALA A 145 12.33 -1.47 24.58
N ASP A 146 12.62 -2.72 24.22
CA ASP A 146 13.34 -3.05 22.98
C ASP A 146 12.49 -2.75 21.75
N ALA A 147 11.22 -3.17 21.73
CA ALA A 147 10.29 -2.86 20.65
C ALA A 147 10.06 -1.36 20.48
N ALA A 148 9.85 -0.63 21.57
CA ALA A 148 9.58 0.80 21.58
C ALA A 148 10.77 1.68 21.12
N ARG A 149 11.97 1.12 20.99
CA ARG A 149 13.12 1.82 20.39
C ARG A 149 13.00 1.93 18.88
N VAL A 150 12.31 1.00 18.24
CA VAL A 150 12.24 0.90 16.77
C VAL A 150 10.84 1.10 16.21
N VAL A 151 9.78 0.87 17.00
CA VAL A 151 8.38 0.99 16.59
C VAL A 151 7.64 1.95 17.51
N THR A 152 6.79 2.78 16.93
CA THR A 152 5.92 3.73 17.63
C THR A 152 4.44 3.38 17.37
N ILE A 153 3.59 3.62 18.38
CA ILE A 153 2.13 3.54 18.17
C ILE A 153 1.74 4.55 17.10
N GLY A 154 0.99 4.08 16.11
CA GLY A 154 0.63 4.85 14.92
C GLY A 154 1.45 4.47 13.68
N ASP A 155 2.52 3.69 13.79
CA ASP A 155 3.27 3.24 12.62
C ASP A 155 2.39 2.34 11.74
N PRO A 156 2.34 2.60 10.41
CA PRO A 156 1.57 1.78 9.49
C PRO A 156 2.26 0.45 9.20
N VAL A 157 1.44 -0.54 8.86
CA VAL A 157 1.89 -1.91 8.59
C VAL A 157 1.26 -2.42 7.30
N THR A 158 2.06 -3.06 6.47
CA THR A 158 1.59 -3.74 5.26
C THR A 158 2.02 -5.21 5.26
N LEU A 159 1.41 -6.01 4.39
CA LEU A 159 2.07 -7.24 3.94
C LEU A 159 3.45 -6.89 3.39
N GLU A 160 4.37 -7.86 3.41
CA GLU A 160 5.63 -7.71 2.69
C GLU A 160 5.34 -7.36 1.23
N LEU A 161 5.75 -6.16 0.82
CA LEU A 161 5.51 -5.65 -0.53
C LEU A 161 6.41 -6.36 -1.55
N GLY A 162 6.07 -6.23 -2.81
CA GLY A 162 6.88 -6.69 -3.92
C GLY A 162 6.09 -7.37 -5.02
N TYR A 163 6.49 -7.07 -6.22
CA TYR A 163 5.95 -7.68 -7.45
C TYR A 163 6.55 -9.06 -7.67
N ARG A 164 5.72 -10.03 -8.00
CA ARG A 164 6.15 -11.40 -8.30
C ARG A 164 5.53 -11.88 -9.60
N GLU A 165 6.38 -12.21 -10.54
CA GLU A 165 5.95 -12.84 -11.77
C GLU A 165 5.45 -14.26 -11.53
N MET A 166 4.37 -14.60 -12.22
CA MET A 166 3.73 -15.90 -12.20
C MET A 166 3.71 -16.49 -13.62
N ARG A 167 3.27 -17.75 -13.74
CA ARG A 167 3.11 -18.40 -15.06
C ARG A 167 2.09 -17.65 -15.91
N ASN A 168 2.21 -17.83 -17.23
CA ASN A 168 1.29 -17.29 -18.24
C ASN A 168 1.22 -15.75 -18.26
N ASN A 169 2.33 -15.07 -18.01
CA ASN A 169 2.43 -13.61 -17.98
C ASN A 169 1.50 -12.96 -16.94
N LEU A 170 1.20 -13.67 -15.86
CA LEU A 170 0.49 -13.12 -14.71
C LEU A 170 1.49 -12.59 -13.68
N ALA A 171 1.02 -11.73 -12.81
CA ALA A 171 1.79 -11.22 -11.69
C ALA A 171 0.93 -11.09 -10.45
N ASN A 172 1.58 -11.07 -9.29
CA ASN A 172 0.96 -10.86 -8.00
C ASN A 172 1.76 -9.83 -7.20
N SER A 173 1.05 -8.95 -6.52
CA SER A 173 1.60 -8.02 -5.53
C SER A 173 0.50 -7.56 -4.57
N PRO A 174 0.81 -7.30 -3.30
CA PRO A 174 -0.08 -6.52 -2.45
C PRO A 174 -0.36 -5.15 -3.07
N GLY A 175 -1.58 -4.64 -2.90
CA GLY A 175 -1.95 -3.30 -3.36
C GLY A 175 -2.19 -3.14 -4.86
N MET A 176 -2.30 -4.24 -5.63
CA MET A 176 -2.73 -4.16 -7.03
C MET A 176 -4.12 -3.52 -7.18
N ASP A 177 -4.98 -3.68 -6.21
CA ASP A 177 -6.23 -2.96 -6.06
C ASP A 177 -5.97 -1.69 -5.24
N ASP A 178 -5.97 -0.46 -5.81
CA ASP A 178 -6.19 -0.21 -7.24
C ASP A 178 -4.98 0.54 -7.86
N LYS A 179 -3.78 0.31 -7.37
CA LYS A 179 -2.56 0.90 -7.97
C LYS A 179 -2.41 0.56 -9.46
N VAL A 180 -3.02 -0.54 -9.91
CA VAL A 180 -3.06 -0.88 -11.34
C VAL A 180 -3.99 0.07 -12.10
N GLY A 181 -5.15 0.42 -11.55
CA GLY A 181 -6.05 1.41 -12.14
C GLY A 181 -5.42 2.80 -12.18
N LEU A 182 -4.77 3.21 -11.09
CA LEU A 182 -3.97 4.43 -11.07
C LEU A 182 -2.88 4.42 -12.14
N TRP A 183 -2.11 3.34 -12.23
CA TRP A 183 -1.09 3.16 -13.28
C TRP A 183 -1.69 3.29 -14.69
N VAL A 184 -2.85 2.67 -14.95
CA VAL A 184 -3.58 2.79 -16.24
C VAL A 184 -3.94 4.23 -16.52
N ALA A 185 -4.43 4.99 -15.53
CA ALA A 185 -4.82 6.41 -15.72
C ALA A 185 -3.62 7.26 -16.14
N PHE A 186 -2.49 7.14 -15.46
CA PHE A 186 -1.28 7.92 -15.77
C PHE A 186 -0.58 7.44 -17.05
N GLU A 187 -0.61 6.15 -17.36
CA GLU A 187 -0.12 5.63 -18.65
C GLU A 187 -1.00 6.05 -19.83
N ALA A 188 -2.29 6.16 -19.65
CA ALA A 188 -3.19 6.72 -20.67
C ALA A 188 -2.84 8.20 -20.95
N LEU A 189 -2.59 9.00 -19.90
CA LEU A 189 -2.14 10.39 -20.03
C LEU A 189 -0.81 10.49 -20.79
N ARG A 190 0.18 9.66 -20.43
CA ARG A 190 1.48 9.61 -21.09
C ARG A 190 1.35 9.26 -22.58
N ARG A 191 0.58 8.22 -22.91
CA ARG A 191 0.40 7.75 -24.29
C ARG A 191 -0.41 8.70 -25.16
N ALA A 192 -1.23 9.56 -24.55
CA ALA A 192 -1.93 10.61 -25.24
C ALA A 192 -1.01 11.80 -25.59
N ALA A 193 0.14 11.93 -24.91
CA ALA A 193 1.05 13.07 -25.05
C ALA A 193 1.51 13.34 -26.49
N ASP A 194 1.78 12.28 -27.23
CA ASP A 194 2.32 12.36 -28.61
C ASP A 194 1.23 12.36 -29.68
N LYS A 195 -0.05 12.48 -29.28
CA LYS A 195 -1.18 12.42 -30.19
C LYS A 195 -2.02 13.71 -30.11
N PRO A 196 -2.52 14.24 -31.26
CA PRO A 196 -3.46 15.33 -31.19
C PRO A 196 -4.79 14.86 -30.58
N PHE A 197 -5.23 15.50 -29.53
CA PHE A 197 -6.53 15.27 -28.91
C PHE A 197 -7.22 16.58 -28.56
N LYS A 198 -8.59 16.57 -28.57
CA LYS A 198 -9.41 17.78 -28.45
C LYS A 198 -10.04 17.99 -27.06
N CYS A 199 -9.62 17.23 -26.07
CA CYS A 199 -10.11 17.35 -24.70
C CYS A 199 -9.01 17.75 -23.74
N ALA A 200 -9.37 18.30 -22.60
CA ALA A 200 -8.52 18.35 -21.44
C ALA A 200 -8.55 16.97 -20.79
N LEU A 201 -7.42 16.29 -20.74
CA LEU A 201 -7.29 14.95 -20.17
C LEU A 201 -6.70 15.04 -18.77
N TYR A 202 -7.42 14.48 -17.79
CA TYR A 202 -7.03 14.42 -16.40
C TYR A 202 -6.77 12.97 -15.98
N ALA A 203 -5.66 12.73 -15.29
CA ALA A 203 -5.39 11.52 -14.52
C ALA A 203 -5.35 11.88 -13.03
N VAL A 204 -6.07 11.13 -12.21
CA VAL A 204 -6.20 11.41 -10.77
C VAL A 204 -5.98 10.14 -9.97
#